data_042e2465eb1fd0a461ccafb3d80685c0
#
_entry.id   042e2465eb1fd0a461ccafb3d80685c0
#
_cell.length_a   1.000
_cell.length_b   1.000
_cell.length_c   1.000
_cell.angle_alpha   90.00
_cell.angle_beta   90.00
_cell.angle_gamma   90.00
#
_symmetry.space_group_name_H-M   'P 1'
#
loop_
_entity.id
_entity.type
_entity.pdbx_description
1 polymer ?
#
loop_
_entity_poly.entity_id
_entity_poly.type
_entity_poly.pdbx_seq_one_letter_code
_entity_poly.pdbx_strand_id
1 'polypeptide(L)'
;SQAKKSGSQSIAYTYTEPTIFYEYAYDIAKLAHTEGLKNVFVTNGFIEQEPLEHIAPFIDAANIDLKAFSEDFYHEICGARLQPILDAIKTYYDLGIWIEITTLIIPGLNDDEKSLTNIAEFIAELDNDIPWHVTEFYPTYELTNKPATPLSSLQKAVDIGKKSGLHFIYQGNRGSGEDTFCPNCNKKIISRSNFFVSNNILKNDFCPFCKTQLAGV
;
A
#
# COMPACT_ATOMS: atom_id res chain seq x y z
N SER A 1 27.59 1.57 -2.96
CA SER A 1 26.64 2.45 -2.24
C SER A 1 26.50 2.04 -0.78
N GLN A 2 25.95 2.92 0.05
CA GLN A 2 25.66 2.65 1.49
C GLN A 2 24.70 1.45 1.62
N ALA A 3 23.67 1.39 0.79
CA ALA A 3 22.68 0.31 0.77
C ALA A 3 23.31 -1.09 0.63
N LYS A 4 24.26 -1.26 -0.28
CA LYS A 4 24.98 -2.55 -0.43
C LYS A 4 25.83 -2.88 0.80
N LYS A 5 26.48 -1.88 1.38
CA LYS A 5 27.29 -2.08 2.60
C LYS A 5 26.47 -2.49 3.80
N SER A 6 25.23 -2.02 3.90
CA SER A 6 24.29 -2.40 4.98
C SER A 6 23.54 -3.71 4.70
N GLY A 7 23.75 -4.35 3.55
CA GLY A 7 23.02 -5.56 3.17
C GLY A 7 21.54 -5.33 2.83
N SER A 8 21.16 -4.09 2.48
CA SER A 8 19.79 -3.78 2.06
C SER A 8 19.43 -4.49 0.77
N GLN A 9 18.22 -5.01 0.69
CA GLN A 9 17.72 -5.67 -0.54
C GLN A 9 17.02 -4.68 -1.45
N SER A 10 16.54 -3.56 -0.92
CA SER A 10 15.80 -2.55 -1.65
C SER A 10 16.13 -1.13 -1.19
N ILE A 11 15.75 -0.17 -2.02
CA ILE A 11 15.74 1.27 -1.73
C ILE A 11 14.29 1.74 -1.83
N ALA A 12 13.79 2.39 -0.77
CA ALA A 12 12.48 3.01 -0.77
C ALA A 12 12.61 4.52 -1.00
N TYR A 13 11.89 5.04 -2.00
CA TYR A 13 11.76 6.46 -2.28
C TYR A 13 10.49 6.95 -1.58
N THR A 14 10.69 7.74 -0.56
CA THR A 14 9.63 8.24 0.32
C THR A 14 9.96 9.68 0.75
N TYR A 15 9.56 10.21 1.82
CA TYR A 15 9.74 11.54 2.37
C TYR A 15 10.47 12.57 1.48
N THR A 16 9.69 13.54 0.93
CA THR A 16 8.26 13.71 1.22
C THR A 16 7.35 12.99 0.21
N GLU A 17 7.65 13.04 -1.05
CA GLU A 17 6.92 12.44 -2.17
C GLU A 17 7.91 12.23 -3.34
N PRO A 18 8.10 11.01 -3.86
CA PRO A 18 9.07 10.75 -4.92
C PRO A 18 8.82 11.52 -6.20
N THR A 19 7.59 11.89 -6.51
CA THR A 19 7.26 12.70 -7.70
C THR A 19 7.75 14.14 -7.62
N ILE A 20 7.98 14.68 -6.41
CA ILE A 20 8.55 16.02 -6.22
C ILE A 20 10.05 16.06 -6.57
N PHE A 21 10.75 14.94 -6.36
CA PHE A 21 12.17 14.79 -6.69
C PHE A 21 12.40 13.70 -7.74
N TYR A 22 11.50 13.65 -8.73
CA TYR A 22 11.40 12.58 -9.71
C TYR A 22 12.71 12.29 -10.44
N GLU A 23 13.41 13.31 -10.96
CA GLU A 23 14.65 13.13 -11.70
C GLU A 23 15.74 12.51 -10.82
N TYR A 24 15.80 12.92 -9.55
CA TYR A 24 16.73 12.36 -8.58
C TYR A 24 16.36 10.90 -8.24
N ALA A 25 15.06 10.61 -8.06
CA ALA A 25 14.57 9.25 -7.84
C ALA A 25 14.87 8.35 -9.05
N TYR A 26 14.66 8.85 -10.27
CA TYR A 26 14.94 8.15 -11.51
C TYR A 26 16.42 7.77 -11.65
N ASP A 27 17.33 8.72 -11.45
CA ASP A 27 18.77 8.48 -11.54
C ASP A 27 19.25 7.44 -10.51
N ILE A 28 18.73 7.52 -9.28
CA ILE A 28 19.05 6.56 -8.23
C ILE A 28 18.46 5.19 -8.56
N ALA A 29 17.19 5.11 -8.99
CA ALA A 29 16.52 3.85 -9.30
C ALA A 29 17.25 3.09 -10.43
N LYS A 30 17.64 3.79 -11.48
CA LYS A 30 18.43 3.24 -12.56
C LYS A 30 19.78 2.69 -12.08
N LEU A 31 20.48 3.45 -11.23
CA LEU A 31 21.74 3.00 -10.65
C LEU A 31 21.55 1.81 -9.71
N ALA A 32 20.53 1.84 -8.84
CA ALA A 32 20.22 0.76 -7.91
C ALA A 32 19.86 -0.53 -8.65
N HIS A 33 19.06 -0.42 -9.72
CA HIS A 33 18.71 -1.55 -10.59
C HIS A 33 19.96 -2.22 -11.19
N THR A 34 20.93 -1.45 -11.70
CA THR A 34 22.19 -2.01 -12.24
C THR A 34 23.04 -2.69 -11.16
N GLU A 35 22.85 -2.32 -9.90
CA GLU A 35 23.53 -2.89 -8.74
C GLU A 35 22.77 -4.08 -8.11
N GLY A 36 21.64 -4.49 -8.70
CA GLY A 36 20.82 -5.61 -8.25
C GLY A 36 19.98 -5.31 -7.01
N LEU A 37 19.74 -4.04 -6.69
CA LEU A 37 18.84 -3.61 -5.62
C LEU A 37 17.44 -3.38 -6.19
N LYS A 38 16.42 -3.74 -5.40
CA LYS A 38 15.03 -3.44 -5.71
C LYS A 38 14.70 -1.99 -5.40
N ASN A 39 13.76 -1.41 -6.15
CA ASN A 39 13.31 -0.04 -5.98
C ASN A 39 11.83 -0.01 -5.65
N VAL A 40 11.47 0.70 -4.58
CA VAL A 40 10.09 0.77 -4.06
C VAL A 40 9.68 2.23 -3.93
N PHE A 41 8.55 2.60 -4.53
CA PHE A 41 7.92 3.90 -4.29
C PHE A 41 6.98 3.83 -3.10
N VAL A 42 7.03 4.86 -2.24
CA VAL A 42 6.00 5.15 -1.24
C VAL A 42 5.45 6.52 -1.59
N THR A 43 4.26 6.56 -2.16
CA THR A 43 3.76 7.72 -2.92
C THR A 43 2.29 8.01 -2.66
N ASN A 44 1.90 9.26 -2.83
CA ASN A 44 0.50 9.67 -2.87
C ASN A 44 -0.21 9.31 -4.20
N GLY A 45 0.51 8.73 -5.16
CA GLY A 45 -0.02 8.30 -6.45
C GLY A 45 -0.30 9.43 -7.45
N PHE A 46 0.00 10.68 -7.13
CA PHE A 46 -0.26 11.80 -8.04
C PHE A 46 0.91 11.98 -9.02
N ILE A 47 0.89 11.19 -10.07
CA ILE A 47 1.90 11.18 -11.14
C ILE A 47 1.21 11.10 -12.51
N GLU A 48 1.73 11.78 -13.50
CA GLU A 48 1.28 11.69 -14.88
C GLU A 48 1.73 10.34 -15.50
N GLN A 49 1.00 9.87 -16.50
CA GLN A 49 1.25 8.58 -17.15
C GLN A 49 2.65 8.51 -17.78
N GLU A 50 3.07 9.52 -18.53
CA GLU A 50 4.35 9.52 -19.25
C GLU A 50 5.56 9.38 -18.30
N PRO A 51 5.72 10.17 -17.22
CA PRO A 51 6.80 9.95 -16.26
C PRO A 51 6.71 8.61 -15.53
N LEU A 52 5.50 8.09 -15.26
CA LEU A 52 5.35 6.76 -14.66
C LEU A 52 5.85 5.66 -15.61
N GLU A 53 5.44 5.66 -16.86
CA GLU A 53 5.90 4.73 -17.89
C GLU A 53 7.44 4.81 -18.08
N HIS A 54 8.00 6.02 -17.97
CA HIS A 54 9.44 6.24 -18.15
C HIS A 54 10.27 5.63 -17.01
N ILE A 55 9.79 5.71 -15.76
CA ILE A 55 10.52 5.16 -14.60
C ILE A 55 10.20 3.69 -14.34
N ALA A 56 9.06 3.18 -14.79
CA ALA A 56 8.56 1.83 -14.53
C ALA A 56 9.60 0.71 -14.74
N PRO A 57 10.48 0.74 -15.77
CA PRO A 57 11.49 -0.30 -15.95
C PRO A 57 12.46 -0.47 -14.77
N PHE A 58 12.51 0.50 -13.87
CA PHE A 58 13.41 0.51 -12.73
C PHE A 58 12.70 0.39 -11.39
N ILE A 59 11.36 0.36 -11.35
CA ILE A 59 10.55 0.27 -10.13
C ILE A 59 9.99 -1.15 -10.00
N ASP A 60 10.27 -1.81 -8.89
CA ASP A 60 9.79 -3.16 -8.61
C ASP A 60 8.45 -3.18 -7.88
N ALA A 61 8.23 -2.22 -6.99
CA ALA A 61 7.00 -2.14 -6.21
C ALA A 61 6.62 -0.69 -5.83
N ALA A 62 5.35 -0.49 -5.50
CA ALA A 62 4.87 0.79 -4.98
C ALA A 62 3.83 0.56 -3.87
N ASN A 63 3.96 1.30 -2.76
CA ASN A 63 2.89 1.49 -1.80
C ASN A 63 2.23 2.84 -2.09
N ILE A 64 0.94 2.83 -2.46
CA ILE A 64 0.23 3.99 -2.97
C ILE A 64 -0.88 4.39 -2.01
N ASP A 65 -0.89 5.65 -1.60
CA ASP A 65 -1.93 6.21 -0.75
C ASP A 65 -3.21 6.50 -1.55
N LEU A 66 -4.22 5.62 -1.46
CA LEU A 66 -5.60 5.93 -1.83
C LEU A 66 -6.34 6.42 -0.58
N LYS A 67 -6.34 7.74 -0.37
CA LYS A 67 -6.75 8.35 0.91
C LYS A 67 -8.26 8.32 1.14
N ALA A 68 -9.06 8.39 0.08
CA ALA A 68 -10.52 8.32 0.11
C ALA A 68 -11.07 7.98 -1.29
N PHE A 69 -12.36 7.65 -1.38
CA PHE A 69 -13.05 7.50 -2.67
C PHE A 69 -14.09 8.61 -2.85
N SER A 70 -13.61 9.87 -2.73
CA SER A 70 -14.44 11.09 -2.78
C SER A 70 -13.66 12.24 -3.41
N GLU A 71 -14.22 12.86 -4.46
CA GLU A 71 -13.64 14.07 -5.04
C GLU A 71 -13.63 15.24 -4.05
N ASP A 72 -14.68 15.39 -3.23
CA ASP A 72 -14.74 16.46 -2.22
C ASP A 72 -13.61 16.30 -1.20
N PHE A 73 -13.35 15.06 -0.73
CA PHE A 73 -12.22 14.81 0.16
C PHE A 73 -10.88 15.18 -0.49
N TYR A 74 -10.66 14.75 -1.73
CA TYR A 74 -9.41 15.08 -2.42
C TYR A 74 -9.26 16.58 -2.66
N HIS A 75 -10.33 17.25 -3.04
CA HIS A 75 -10.30 18.70 -3.28
C HIS A 75 -10.08 19.50 -1.97
N GLU A 76 -10.84 19.19 -0.92
CA GLU A 76 -10.85 20.00 0.31
C GLU A 76 -9.69 19.66 1.26
N ILE A 77 -9.32 18.37 1.34
CA ILE A 77 -8.31 17.90 2.31
C ILE A 77 -6.93 17.74 1.67
N CYS A 78 -6.88 17.23 0.42
CA CYS A 78 -5.61 16.94 -0.23
C CYS A 78 -5.16 18.05 -1.20
N GLY A 79 -6.04 18.97 -1.59
CA GLY A 79 -5.76 19.94 -2.65
C GLY A 79 -5.52 19.30 -4.02
N ALA A 80 -6.13 18.15 -4.28
CA ALA A 80 -5.92 17.31 -5.45
C ALA A 80 -7.25 16.84 -6.06
N ARG A 81 -7.20 15.87 -6.98
CA ARG A 81 -8.36 15.20 -7.58
C ARG A 81 -8.23 13.70 -7.41
N LEU A 82 -9.36 13.00 -7.26
CA LEU A 82 -9.39 11.54 -7.09
C LEU A 82 -9.00 10.82 -8.39
N GLN A 83 -9.59 11.20 -9.52
CA GLN A 83 -9.43 10.45 -10.77
C GLN A 83 -7.98 10.22 -11.20
N PRO A 84 -7.05 11.21 -11.14
CA PRO A 84 -5.64 10.99 -11.46
C PRO A 84 -4.97 9.91 -10.59
N ILE A 85 -5.37 9.78 -9.31
CA ILE A 85 -4.84 8.73 -8.43
C ILE A 85 -5.33 7.35 -8.87
N LEU A 86 -6.63 7.22 -9.20
CA LEU A 86 -7.20 5.95 -9.69
C LEU A 86 -6.55 5.53 -11.01
N ASP A 87 -6.31 6.48 -11.91
CA ASP A 87 -5.66 6.23 -13.20
C ASP A 87 -4.20 5.81 -12.99
N ALA A 88 -3.48 6.48 -12.09
CA ALA A 88 -2.10 6.12 -11.76
C ALA A 88 -2.01 4.71 -11.15
N ILE A 89 -2.89 4.34 -10.20
CA ILE A 89 -2.93 2.99 -9.61
C ILE A 89 -3.11 1.93 -10.71
N LYS A 90 -4.05 2.13 -11.64
CA LYS A 90 -4.24 1.23 -12.79
C LYS A 90 -2.99 1.14 -13.65
N THR A 91 -2.37 2.28 -13.93
CA THR A 91 -1.13 2.32 -14.74
C THR A 91 0.01 1.57 -14.05
N TYR A 92 0.22 1.74 -12.74
CA TYR A 92 1.20 0.94 -11.98
C TYR A 92 0.94 -0.56 -12.12
N TYR A 93 -0.32 -0.99 -11.97
CA TYR A 93 -0.71 -2.39 -12.11
C TYR A 93 -0.49 -2.92 -13.53
N ASP A 94 -0.93 -2.19 -14.55
CA ASP A 94 -0.81 -2.56 -15.96
C ASP A 94 0.65 -2.66 -16.43
N LEU A 95 1.55 -1.86 -15.82
CA LEU A 95 2.99 -1.91 -16.07
C LEU A 95 3.69 -3.08 -15.34
N GLY A 96 2.96 -3.89 -14.58
CA GLY A 96 3.47 -5.05 -13.86
C GLY A 96 4.29 -4.71 -12.61
N ILE A 97 4.17 -3.49 -12.10
CA ILE A 97 4.76 -3.10 -10.83
C ILE A 97 3.91 -3.70 -9.71
N TRP A 98 4.54 -4.38 -8.73
CA TRP A 98 3.82 -4.83 -7.56
C TRP A 98 3.27 -3.63 -6.77
N ILE A 99 1.96 -3.61 -6.53
CA ILE A 99 1.33 -2.50 -5.80
C ILE A 99 0.71 -2.96 -4.48
N GLU A 100 0.78 -2.09 -3.49
CA GLU A 100 0.03 -2.18 -2.24
C GLU A 100 -0.69 -0.84 -2.02
N ILE A 101 -1.91 -0.88 -1.54
CA ILE A 101 -2.71 0.33 -1.32
C ILE A 101 -2.79 0.65 0.17
N THR A 102 -2.56 1.90 0.52
CA THR A 102 -2.69 2.38 1.91
C THR A 102 -3.82 3.41 2.03
N THR A 103 -4.68 3.24 3.02
CA THR A 103 -5.73 4.19 3.39
C THR A 103 -5.61 4.57 4.86
N LEU A 104 -5.29 5.84 5.14
CA LEU A 104 -5.35 6.41 6.49
C LEU A 104 -6.81 6.69 6.83
N ILE A 105 -7.36 5.96 7.80
CA ILE A 105 -8.77 6.08 8.18
C ILE A 105 -8.94 7.27 9.14
N ILE A 106 -9.66 8.30 8.72
CA ILE A 106 -9.89 9.52 9.49
C ILE A 106 -11.37 9.61 9.89
N PRO A 107 -11.71 9.54 11.18
CA PRO A 107 -13.09 9.55 11.64
C PRO A 107 -13.89 10.75 11.15
N GLY A 108 -15.06 10.48 10.54
CA GLY A 108 -15.97 11.47 9.99
C GLY A 108 -15.48 12.18 8.72
N LEU A 109 -14.43 11.64 8.04
CA LEU A 109 -13.99 12.13 6.73
C LEU A 109 -14.01 11.04 5.66
N ASN A 110 -13.49 9.85 5.96
CA ASN A 110 -13.40 8.74 4.99
C ASN A 110 -13.70 7.37 5.61
N ASP A 111 -14.23 7.32 6.85
CA ASP A 111 -14.52 6.08 7.57
C ASP A 111 -15.98 5.61 7.42
N ASP A 112 -16.76 6.22 6.55
CA ASP A 112 -18.11 5.76 6.22
C ASP A 112 -18.09 4.49 5.36
N GLU A 113 -19.16 3.70 5.44
CA GLU A 113 -19.27 2.40 4.79
C GLU A 113 -19.14 2.50 3.27
N LYS A 114 -19.74 3.52 2.66
CA LYS A 114 -19.74 3.71 1.20
C LYS A 114 -18.33 4.01 0.69
N SER A 115 -17.60 4.92 1.35
CA SER A 115 -16.22 5.27 0.98
C SER A 115 -15.30 4.06 1.08
N LEU A 116 -15.38 3.31 2.17
CA LEU A 116 -14.57 2.10 2.38
C LEU A 116 -14.92 0.98 1.39
N THR A 117 -16.20 0.81 1.08
CA THR A 117 -16.66 -0.17 0.08
C THR A 117 -16.13 0.18 -1.30
N ASN A 118 -16.25 1.43 -1.73
CA ASN A 118 -15.76 1.86 -3.04
C ASN A 118 -14.24 1.66 -3.18
N ILE A 119 -13.46 1.92 -2.11
CA ILE A 119 -12.00 1.63 -2.12
C ILE A 119 -11.76 0.13 -2.28
N ALA A 120 -12.42 -0.69 -1.45
CA ALA A 120 -12.22 -2.13 -1.47
C ALA A 120 -12.63 -2.78 -2.80
N GLU A 121 -13.76 -2.35 -3.37
CA GLU A 121 -14.24 -2.81 -4.67
C GLU A 121 -13.28 -2.38 -5.80
N PHE A 122 -12.81 -1.13 -5.80
CA PHE A 122 -11.81 -0.67 -6.77
C PHE A 122 -10.52 -1.50 -6.75
N ILE A 123 -10.03 -1.84 -5.56
CA ILE A 123 -8.83 -2.68 -5.41
C ILE A 123 -9.14 -4.10 -5.92
N ALA A 124 -10.28 -4.68 -5.53
CA ALA A 124 -10.68 -6.04 -5.91
C ALA A 124 -10.97 -6.18 -7.41
N GLU A 125 -11.45 -5.12 -8.08
CA GLU A 125 -11.62 -5.08 -9.54
C GLU A 125 -10.28 -5.15 -10.29
N LEU A 126 -9.19 -4.68 -9.70
CA LEU A 126 -7.85 -4.83 -10.27
C LEU A 126 -7.31 -6.23 -9.99
N ASP A 127 -7.19 -6.59 -8.72
CA ASP A 127 -6.74 -7.90 -8.28
C ASP A 127 -7.05 -8.12 -6.79
N ASN A 128 -7.64 -9.26 -6.43
CA ASN A 128 -7.93 -9.62 -5.05
C ASN A 128 -6.66 -9.85 -4.19
N ASP A 129 -5.51 -10.03 -4.83
CA ASP A 129 -4.22 -10.25 -4.17
C ASP A 129 -3.47 -8.95 -3.85
N ILE A 130 -3.95 -7.78 -4.29
CA ILE A 130 -3.38 -6.48 -3.92
C ILE A 130 -3.61 -6.24 -2.42
N PRO A 131 -2.54 -6.05 -1.61
CA PRO A 131 -2.68 -5.77 -0.20
C PRO A 131 -3.31 -4.39 0.05
N TRP A 132 -4.28 -4.35 0.97
CA TRP A 132 -4.87 -3.12 1.46
C TRP A 132 -4.47 -2.85 2.91
N HIS A 133 -3.73 -1.78 3.14
CA HIS A 133 -3.32 -1.32 4.47
C HIS A 133 -4.31 -0.27 4.97
N VAL A 134 -5.08 -0.61 6.00
CA VAL A 134 -5.99 0.30 6.70
C VAL A 134 -5.31 0.80 7.97
N THR A 135 -4.90 2.07 7.97
CA THR A 135 -4.02 2.60 9.01
C THR A 135 -4.73 3.57 9.96
N GLU A 136 -4.32 3.53 11.23
CA GLU A 136 -4.83 4.40 12.28
C GLU A 136 -4.31 5.83 12.11
N PHE A 137 -5.22 6.80 12.12
CA PHE A 137 -4.92 8.23 12.19
C PHE A 137 -4.78 8.69 13.65
N TYR A 138 -3.80 9.53 13.90
CA TYR A 138 -3.64 10.26 15.15
C TYR A 138 -3.75 11.76 14.91
N PRO A 139 -4.48 12.52 15.77
CA PRO A 139 -4.61 13.97 15.62
C PRO A 139 -3.25 14.66 15.60
N THR A 140 -2.95 15.34 14.49
CA THR A 140 -1.68 16.05 14.31
C THR A 140 -1.82 17.16 13.29
N TYR A 141 -0.87 18.09 13.28
CA TYR A 141 -0.79 19.22 12.35
C TYR A 141 -2.10 20.02 12.29
N GLU A 142 -2.76 20.10 11.14
CA GLU A 142 -4.01 20.87 10.95
C GLU A 142 -5.27 20.06 11.28
N LEU A 143 -5.20 18.73 11.45
CA LEU A 143 -6.33 17.86 11.78
C LEU A 143 -6.39 17.49 13.26
N THR A 144 -6.15 18.47 14.15
CA THR A 144 -6.19 18.27 15.60
C THR A 144 -7.60 18.21 16.19
N ASN A 145 -8.61 18.60 15.40
CA ASN A 145 -10.03 18.59 15.77
C ASN A 145 -10.74 17.25 15.50
N LYS A 146 -10.04 16.24 14.97
CA LYS A 146 -10.56 14.90 14.75
C LYS A 146 -10.04 13.95 15.82
N PRO A 147 -10.83 12.97 16.30
CA PRO A 147 -10.33 11.96 17.21
C PRO A 147 -9.38 10.97 16.49
N ALA A 148 -8.54 10.27 17.26
CA ALA A 148 -7.80 9.12 16.73
C ALA A 148 -8.78 8.05 16.21
N THR A 149 -8.35 7.26 15.25
CA THR A 149 -9.19 6.21 14.64
C THR A 149 -9.53 5.14 15.67
N PRO A 150 -10.82 4.90 15.96
CA PRO A 150 -11.20 3.83 16.86
C PRO A 150 -10.98 2.46 16.19
N LEU A 151 -10.69 1.44 17.00
CA LEU A 151 -10.51 0.07 16.51
C LEU A 151 -11.70 -0.44 15.68
N SER A 152 -12.91 -0.01 16.03
CA SER A 152 -14.13 -0.36 15.31
C SER A 152 -14.15 0.13 13.85
N SER A 153 -13.55 1.31 13.56
CA SER A 153 -13.45 1.81 12.18
C SER A 153 -12.44 0.99 11.37
N LEU A 154 -11.31 0.60 11.97
CA LEU A 154 -10.34 -0.29 11.30
C LEU A 154 -10.95 -1.69 11.08
N GLN A 155 -11.64 -2.25 12.08
CA GLN A 155 -12.29 -3.55 11.94
C GLN A 155 -13.39 -3.51 10.87
N LYS A 156 -14.19 -2.43 10.81
CA LYS A 156 -15.16 -2.22 9.74
C LYS A 156 -14.51 -2.24 8.35
N ALA A 157 -13.38 -1.56 8.18
CA ALA A 157 -12.66 -1.57 6.91
C ALA A 157 -12.15 -2.98 6.54
N VAL A 158 -11.60 -3.73 7.51
CA VAL A 158 -11.19 -5.13 7.31
C VAL A 158 -12.36 -6.02 6.90
N ASP A 159 -13.51 -5.87 7.55
CA ASP A 159 -14.69 -6.69 7.24
C ASP A 159 -15.26 -6.36 5.86
N ILE A 160 -15.27 -5.07 5.47
CA ILE A 160 -15.64 -4.62 4.12
C ILE A 160 -14.68 -5.19 3.08
N GLY A 161 -13.36 -5.05 3.27
CA GLY A 161 -12.38 -5.56 2.31
C GLY A 161 -12.50 -7.08 2.10
N LYS A 162 -12.68 -7.86 3.18
CA LYS A 162 -12.95 -9.30 3.07
C LYS A 162 -14.23 -9.60 2.31
N LYS A 163 -15.30 -8.82 2.56
CA LYS A 163 -16.59 -8.97 1.85
C LYS A 163 -16.47 -8.65 0.37
N SER A 164 -15.62 -7.68 0.00
CA SER A 164 -15.30 -7.34 -1.40
C SER A 164 -14.36 -8.34 -2.06
N GLY A 165 -13.83 -9.34 -1.34
CA GLY A 165 -13.02 -10.42 -1.88
C GLY A 165 -11.51 -10.23 -1.73
N LEU A 166 -11.02 -9.19 -1.07
CA LEU A 166 -9.59 -8.97 -0.86
C LEU A 166 -9.00 -10.05 0.05
N HIS A 167 -7.86 -10.59 -0.36
CA HIS A 167 -7.15 -11.65 0.37
C HIS A 167 -6.25 -11.10 1.48
N PHE A 168 -5.64 -9.94 1.27
CA PHE A 168 -4.62 -9.38 2.16
C PHE A 168 -5.05 -7.99 2.66
N ILE A 169 -5.45 -7.91 3.93
CA ILE A 169 -5.85 -6.65 4.56
C ILE A 169 -5.11 -6.54 5.89
N TYR A 170 -4.37 -5.45 6.06
CA TYR A 170 -3.51 -5.23 7.21
C TYR A 170 -3.93 -3.97 7.98
N GLN A 171 -3.98 -4.08 9.31
CA GLN A 171 -4.20 -2.91 10.17
C GLN A 171 -2.84 -2.31 10.54
N GLY A 172 -2.56 -1.08 10.12
CA GLY A 172 -1.31 -0.40 10.40
C GLY A 172 -1.40 0.62 11.54
N ASN A 173 -0.23 1.01 12.06
CA ASN A 173 -0.03 1.97 13.15
C ASN A 173 -0.53 1.52 14.53
N ARG A 174 -0.83 0.22 14.74
CA ARG A 174 -1.34 -0.32 16.02
C ARG A 174 -0.47 -1.41 16.67
N GLY A 175 0.46 -1.98 15.94
CA GLY A 175 1.28 -3.11 16.40
C GLY A 175 0.52 -4.44 16.51
N SER A 176 -0.66 -4.54 15.89
CA SER A 176 -1.47 -5.76 15.81
C SER A 176 -2.35 -5.73 14.56
N GLY A 177 -2.73 -6.90 14.03
CA GLY A 177 -3.55 -7.00 12.81
C GLY A 177 -2.74 -6.99 11.52
N GLU A 178 -1.43 -7.24 11.62
CA GLU A 178 -0.47 -7.23 10.50
C GLU A 178 -0.06 -8.64 10.07
N ASP A 179 -0.62 -9.69 10.68
CA ASP A 179 -0.33 -11.08 10.34
C ASP A 179 -0.85 -11.44 8.94
N THR A 180 -0.10 -12.26 8.20
CA THR A 180 -0.55 -12.79 6.91
C THR A 180 -1.15 -14.18 7.08
N PHE A 181 -2.35 -14.36 6.54
CA PHE A 181 -3.06 -15.64 6.49
C PHE A 181 -3.13 -16.15 5.06
N CYS A 182 -3.08 -17.46 4.89
CA CYS A 182 -3.25 -18.08 3.58
C CYS A 182 -4.68 -17.85 3.08
N PRO A 183 -4.89 -17.31 1.86
CA PRO A 183 -6.24 -17.02 1.34
C PRO A 183 -7.08 -18.27 1.13
N ASN A 184 -6.45 -19.43 0.91
CA ASN A 184 -7.17 -20.68 0.68
C ASN A 184 -7.52 -21.46 1.97
N CYS A 185 -6.55 -21.62 2.90
CA CYS A 185 -6.79 -22.44 4.10
C CYS A 185 -6.89 -21.64 5.40
N ASN A 186 -6.79 -20.32 5.34
CA ASN A 186 -6.89 -19.35 6.45
C ASN A 186 -5.92 -19.63 7.62
N LYS A 187 -4.85 -20.40 7.39
CA LYS A 187 -3.82 -20.58 8.40
C LYS A 187 -2.83 -19.42 8.38
N LYS A 188 -2.42 -18.97 9.58
CA LYS A 188 -1.41 -17.94 9.72
C LYS A 188 -0.07 -18.42 9.20
N ILE A 189 0.55 -17.65 8.31
CA ILE A 189 1.80 -18.02 7.61
C ILE A 189 2.93 -17.03 7.88
N ILE A 190 2.62 -15.74 8.11
CA ILE A 190 3.60 -14.76 8.58
C ILE A 190 3.03 -14.08 9.81
N SER A 191 3.81 -14.04 10.89
CA SER A 191 3.47 -13.29 12.10
C SER A 191 4.28 -12.01 12.16
N ARG A 192 3.58 -10.89 12.35
CA ARG A 192 4.19 -9.56 12.46
C ARG A 192 3.75 -8.85 13.73
N SER A 193 4.61 -7.97 14.23
CA SER A 193 4.31 -7.02 15.30
C SER A 193 5.04 -5.73 14.99
N ASN A 194 4.32 -4.68 14.73
CA ASN A 194 4.85 -3.44 14.18
C ASN A 194 5.64 -3.73 12.88
N PHE A 195 6.89 -3.28 12.79
CA PHE A 195 7.75 -3.50 11.62
C PHE A 195 8.58 -4.79 11.68
N PHE A 196 8.33 -5.67 12.66
CA PHE A 196 9.12 -6.88 12.86
C PHE A 196 8.35 -8.12 12.41
N VAL A 197 8.97 -8.92 11.55
CA VAL A 197 8.55 -10.28 11.26
C VAL A 197 9.08 -11.20 12.34
N SER A 198 8.18 -11.70 13.20
CA SER A 198 8.55 -12.62 14.30
C SER A 198 8.58 -14.08 13.84
N ASN A 199 7.82 -14.42 12.81
CA ASN A 199 7.81 -15.77 12.22
C ASN A 199 7.38 -15.69 10.76
N ASN A 200 8.07 -16.42 9.87
CA ASN A 200 7.70 -16.63 8.48
C ASN A 200 7.90 -18.12 8.16
N ILE A 201 6.82 -18.83 7.88
CA ILE A 201 6.82 -20.26 7.59
C ILE A 201 6.61 -20.59 6.12
N LEU A 202 6.60 -19.57 5.24
CA LEU A 202 6.52 -19.80 3.81
C LEU A 202 7.70 -20.63 3.31
N LYS A 203 7.45 -21.42 2.28
CA LYS A 203 8.49 -22.20 1.59
C LYS A 203 8.37 -21.93 0.09
N ASN A 204 9.32 -21.14 -0.42
CA ASN A 204 9.35 -20.77 -1.84
C ASN A 204 7.97 -20.26 -2.32
N ASP A 205 7.45 -19.22 -1.64
CA ASP A 205 6.20 -18.54 -1.96
C ASP A 205 4.93 -19.41 -1.83
N PHE A 206 5.03 -20.61 -1.26
CA PHE A 206 3.90 -21.53 -1.08
C PHE A 206 3.51 -21.69 0.39
N CYS A 207 2.19 -21.74 0.62
CA CYS A 207 1.65 -22.11 1.91
C CYS A 207 2.10 -23.54 2.30
N PRO A 208 2.76 -23.73 3.45
CA PRO A 208 3.24 -25.04 3.85
C PRO A 208 2.12 -26.06 4.12
N PHE A 209 0.89 -25.59 4.36
CA PHE A 209 -0.25 -26.43 4.74
C PHE A 209 -1.06 -26.92 3.53
N CYS A 210 -1.37 -26.05 2.57
CA CYS A 210 -2.24 -26.39 1.44
C CYS A 210 -1.59 -26.20 0.06
N LYS A 211 -0.33 -25.74 0.01
CA LYS A 211 0.44 -25.54 -1.23
C LYS A 211 -0.09 -24.45 -2.16
N THR A 212 -1.01 -23.62 -1.70
CA THR A 212 -1.41 -22.42 -2.45
C THR A 212 -0.22 -21.52 -2.60
N GLN A 213 0.05 -21.02 -3.82
CA GLN A 213 1.02 -19.98 -4.08
C GLN A 213 0.47 -18.65 -3.56
N LEU A 214 1.33 -17.85 -2.95
CA LEU A 214 0.97 -16.52 -2.48
C LEU A 214 1.55 -15.46 -3.43
N ALA A 215 0.78 -14.42 -3.65
CA ALA A 215 1.23 -13.25 -4.38
C ALA A 215 2.16 -12.38 -3.52
N GLY A 216 3.04 -11.61 -4.18
CA GLY A 216 3.88 -10.59 -3.52
C GLY A 216 5.01 -11.13 -2.62
N VAL A 217 5.46 -12.36 -2.84
CA VAL A 217 6.51 -12.99 -2.02
C VAL A 217 7.68 -13.40 -2.89
#